data_b8a4ff7cf328bc4c75b4239ac9eee70d
#
_entry.id   b8a4ff7cf328bc4c75b4239ac9eee70d
#
_cell.length_a   1.000
_cell.length_b   1.000
_cell.length_c   1.000
_cell.angle_alpha   90.00
_cell.angle_beta   90.00
_cell.angle_gamma   90.00
#
_symmetry.space_group_name_H-M   'P 1'
#
loop_
_entity.id
_entity.type
_entity.pdbx_description
1 polymer ?
#
loop_
_entity_poly.entity_id
_entity_poly.type
_entity_poly.pdbx_seq_one_letter_code
_entity_poly.pdbx_strand_id
1 'polypeptide(L)'
;MGDSSNKSENIWKKGVAHVIDLLSSLFLPFINLMVSVGILKGILVLMVANGIVTDGTATYDILNAMSDAFFYFIPLFLAYTAAKKFDVEPFSAILVACILLHPSMTTVMATEGTATFFGIPLKTVTYSASVIPILLAIYCMSFVQKV
;
A
#
# COMPACT_ATOMS: atom_id res chain seq x y z
N MET A 1 29.51 -1.47 -32.04
CA MET A 1 28.38 -2.20 -31.44
C MET A 1 28.37 -2.25 -29.91
N GLY A 2 29.39 -1.80 -29.22
CA GLY A 2 29.44 -1.80 -27.76
C GLY A 2 28.81 -0.60 -27.06
N ASP A 3 28.57 0.49 -27.75
CA ASP A 3 28.17 1.77 -27.12
C ASP A 3 26.65 1.89 -26.84
N SER A 4 25.83 1.32 -27.68
CA SER A 4 24.37 1.35 -27.50
C SER A 4 23.89 0.42 -26.38
N SER A 5 24.57 -0.69 -26.16
CA SER A 5 24.26 -1.62 -25.07
C SER A 5 24.57 -1.01 -23.69
N ASN A 6 25.71 -0.33 -23.58
CA ASN A 6 26.10 0.33 -22.33
C ASN A 6 25.21 1.54 -22.00
N LYS A 7 24.73 2.24 -23.00
CA LYS A 7 23.82 3.37 -22.82
C LYS A 7 22.41 2.94 -22.35
N SER A 8 21.90 1.85 -22.88
CA SER A 8 20.60 1.31 -22.47
C SER A 8 20.66 0.73 -21.04
N GLU A 9 21.74 0.06 -20.68
CA GLU A 9 21.95 -0.46 -19.32
C GLU A 9 22.04 0.67 -18.29
N ASN A 10 22.69 1.76 -18.62
CA ASN A 10 22.74 2.93 -17.75
C ASN A 10 21.38 3.61 -17.56
N ILE A 11 20.54 3.65 -18.59
CA ILE A 11 19.18 4.20 -18.51
C ILE A 11 18.31 3.32 -17.60
N TRP A 12 18.41 2.00 -17.74
CA TRP A 12 17.71 1.05 -16.87
C TRP A 12 18.13 1.17 -15.42
N LYS A 13 19.43 1.24 -15.14
CA LYS A 13 19.96 1.44 -13.79
C LYS A 13 19.48 2.74 -13.16
N LYS A 14 19.45 3.83 -13.91
CA LYS A 14 18.92 5.12 -13.45
C LYS A 14 17.42 5.05 -13.19
N GLY A 15 16.64 4.41 -14.04
CA GLY A 15 15.19 4.23 -13.86
C GLY A 15 14.88 3.40 -12.63
N VAL A 16 15.55 2.26 -12.44
CA VAL A 16 15.39 1.40 -11.26
C VAL A 16 15.80 2.13 -9.97
N ALA A 17 16.93 2.83 -9.99
CA ALA A 17 17.37 3.62 -8.84
C ALA A 17 16.36 4.71 -8.48
N HIS A 18 15.76 5.38 -9.45
CA HIS A 18 14.73 6.38 -9.23
C HIS A 18 13.45 5.78 -8.60
N VAL A 19 13.02 4.62 -9.09
CA VAL A 19 11.86 3.90 -8.52
C VAL A 19 12.13 3.45 -7.09
N ILE A 20 13.30 2.90 -6.80
CA ILE A 20 13.69 2.49 -5.45
C ILE A 20 13.74 3.70 -4.51
N ASP A 21 14.32 4.81 -4.95
CA ASP A 21 14.38 6.05 -4.17
C ASP A 21 12.98 6.61 -3.90
N LEU A 22 12.10 6.59 -4.88
CA LEU A 22 10.69 6.97 -4.74
C LEU A 22 9.98 6.12 -3.70
N LEU A 23 10.07 4.79 -3.84
CA LEU A 23 9.45 3.86 -2.89
C LEU A 23 10.00 4.04 -1.48
N SER A 24 11.31 4.13 -1.33
CA SER A 24 11.94 4.37 -0.03
C SER A 24 11.44 5.65 0.61
N SER A 25 11.34 6.74 -0.13
CA SER A 25 10.86 8.03 0.37
C SER A 25 9.38 8.00 0.78
N LEU A 26 8.59 7.13 0.18
CA LEU A 26 7.17 6.94 0.54
C LEU A 26 7.00 6.13 1.82
N PHE A 27 7.87 5.13 2.05
CA PHE A 27 7.78 4.24 3.21
C PHE A 27 8.51 4.76 4.45
N LEU A 28 9.58 5.54 4.27
CA LEU A 28 10.37 6.08 5.39
C LEU A 28 9.55 6.76 6.50
N PRO A 29 8.53 7.60 6.19
CA PRO A 29 7.79 8.30 7.22
C PRO A 29 7.06 7.39 8.21
N PHE A 30 6.69 6.18 7.80
CA PHE A 30 5.91 5.29 8.64
C PHE A 30 6.62 3.99 9.06
N ILE A 31 7.93 3.86 8.78
CA ILE A 31 8.74 2.73 9.27
C ILE A 31 8.67 2.62 10.80
N ASN A 32 8.76 3.74 11.51
CA ASN A 32 8.66 3.77 12.96
C ASN A 32 7.31 3.27 13.47
N LEU A 33 6.23 3.60 12.75
CA LEU A 33 4.89 3.09 13.04
C LEU A 33 4.80 1.58 12.80
N MET A 34 5.38 1.09 11.71
CA MET A 34 5.45 -0.35 11.41
C MET A 34 6.16 -1.13 12.51
N VAL A 35 7.29 -0.61 13.00
CA VAL A 35 8.05 -1.23 14.10
C VAL A 35 7.20 -1.26 15.37
N SER A 36 6.56 -0.16 15.73
CA SER A 36 5.71 -0.08 16.94
C SER A 36 4.55 -1.07 16.89
N VAL A 37 3.89 -1.17 15.77
CA VAL A 37 2.78 -2.10 15.54
C VAL A 37 3.26 -3.55 15.54
N GLY A 38 4.43 -3.82 14.95
CA GLY A 38 5.06 -5.14 14.99
C GLY A 38 5.39 -5.60 16.40
N ILE A 39 5.89 -4.69 17.24
CA ILE A 39 6.14 -4.98 18.67
C ILE A 39 4.82 -5.28 19.39
N LEU A 40 3.78 -4.50 19.19
CA LEU A 40 2.46 -4.75 19.76
C LEU A 40 1.93 -6.14 19.37
N LYS A 41 2.04 -6.51 18.11
CA LYS A 41 1.65 -7.83 17.60
C LYS A 41 2.48 -8.94 18.25
N GLY A 42 3.79 -8.74 18.39
CA GLY A 42 4.69 -9.68 19.05
C GLY A 42 4.33 -9.90 20.52
N ILE A 43 4.00 -8.83 21.26
CA ILE A 43 3.56 -8.92 22.65
C ILE A 43 2.24 -9.70 22.74
N LEU A 44 1.29 -9.44 21.86
CA LEU A 44 0.01 -10.16 21.80
C LEU A 44 0.23 -11.67 21.63
N VAL A 45 1.08 -12.07 20.68
CA VAL A 45 1.42 -13.48 20.44
C VAL A 45 2.02 -14.13 21.69
N LEU A 46 2.92 -13.42 22.40
CA LEU A 46 3.49 -13.92 23.65
C LEU A 46 2.45 -14.05 24.77
N MET A 47 1.50 -13.13 24.88
CA MET A 47 0.42 -13.19 25.86
C MET A 47 -0.49 -14.40 25.60
N VAL A 48 -0.80 -14.69 24.35
CA VAL A 48 -1.58 -15.88 23.99
C VAL A 48 -0.79 -17.17 24.29
N ALA A 49 0.48 -17.22 23.93
CA ALA A 49 1.34 -18.38 24.17
C ALA A 49 1.51 -18.71 25.66
N ASN A 50 1.48 -17.70 26.55
CA ASN A 50 1.55 -17.87 28.00
C ASN A 50 0.15 -18.04 28.65
N GLY A 51 -0.93 -18.10 27.89
CA GLY A 51 -2.28 -18.27 28.40
C GLY A 51 -2.85 -17.06 29.15
N ILE A 52 -2.20 -15.90 29.05
CA ILE A 52 -2.66 -14.65 29.69
C ILE A 52 -3.90 -14.12 28.99
N VAL A 53 -3.93 -14.25 27.66
CA VAL A 53 -5.07 -13.89 26.81
C VAL A 53 -5.46 -15.10 25.99
N THR A 54 -6.73 -15.42 25.97
CA THR A 54 -7.25 -16.55 25.21
C THR A 54 -7.74 -16.05 23.86
N ASP A 55 -7.40 -16.77 22.80
CA ASP A 55 -7.93 -16.53 21.47
C ASP A 55 -9.47 -16.58 21.47
N GLY A 56 -10.12 -15.66 20.78
CA GLY A 56 -11.58 -15.52 20.77
C GLY A 56 -12.17 -14.73 21.93
N THR A 57 -11.35 -14.13 22.79
CA THR A 57 -11.81 -13.17 23.80
C THR A 57 -11.88 -11.75 23.23
N ALA A 58 -12.81 -10.93 23.74
CA ALA A 58 -12.92 -9.53 23.31
C ALA A 58 -11.59 -8.75 23.48
N THR A 59 -10.82 -9.09 24.52
CA THR A 59 -9.51 -8.48 24.75
C THR A 59 -8.52 -8.84 23.62
N TYR A 60 -8.50 -10.10 23.22
CA TYR A 60 -7.69 -10.56 22.09
C TYR A 60 -8.10 -9.85 20.80
N ASP A 61 -9.41 -9.82 20.50
CA ASP A 61 -9.91 -9.23 19.27
C ASP A 61 -9.60 -7.74 19.16
N ILE A 62 -9.70 -7.01 20.27
CA ILE A 62 -9.36 -5.58 20.31
C ILE A 62 -7.85 -5.36 20.08
N LEU A 63 -6.99 -6.08 20.79
CA LEU A 63 -5.54 -5.96 20.64
C LEU A 63 -5.08 -6.42 19.26
N ASN A 64 -5.69 -7.46 18.74
CA ASN A 64 -5.41 -7.95 17.38
C ASN A 64 -5.83 -6.91 16.33
N ALA A 65 -7.03 -6.35 16.46
CA ALA A 65 -7.51 -5.29 15.56
C ALA A 65 -6.60 -4.05 15.60
N MET A 66 -6.14 -3.63 16.79
CA MET A 66 -5.20 -2.52 16.93
C MET A 66 -3.87 -2.78 16.21
N SER A 67 -3.36 -3.99 16.28
CA SER A 67 -2.11 -4.35 15.61
C SER A 67 -2.28 -4.57 14.11
N ASP A 68 -3.44 -5.04 13.66
CA ASP A 68 -3.70 -5.28 12.24
C ASP A 68 -4.20 -4.03 11.49
N ALA A 69 -4.78 -3.07 12.20
CA ALA A 69 -5.33 -1.85 11.61
C ALA A 69 -4.30 -1.08 10.75
N PHE A 70 -3.07 -0.97 11.22
CA PHE A 70 -2.02 -0.31 10.47
C PHE A 70 -1.79 -0.98 9.11
N PHE A 71 -1.66 -2.30 9.09
CA PHE A 71 -1.43 -3.06 7.85
C PHE A 71 -2.63 -2.99 6.92
N TYR A 72 -3.83 -2.98 7.47
CA TYR A 72 -5.06 -2.83 6.68
C TYR A 72 -5.13 -1.46 6.00
N PHE A 73 -4.70 -0.41 6.70
CA PHE A 73 -4.75 0.97 6.20
C PHE A 73 -3.45 1.45 5.53
N ILE A 74 -2.47 0.58 5.29
CA ILE A 74 -1.25 0.94 4.53
C ILE A 74 -1.58 1.71 3.24
N PRO A 75 -2.56 1.31 2.41
CA PRO A 75 -2.91 2.06 1.21
C PRO A 75 -3.26 3.52 1.48
N LEU A 76 -3.91 3.81 2.60
CA LEU A 76 -4.27 5.16 3.00
C LEU A 76 -3.04 6.02 3.34
N PHE A 77 -2.12 5.47 4.12
CA PHE A 77 -0.88 6.14 4.46
C PHE A 77 0.00 6.38 3.22
N LEU A 78 0.05 5.38 2.35
CA LEU A 78 0.79 5.47 1.11
C LEU A 78 0.22 6.55 0.18
N ALA A 79 -1.10 6.63 0.06
CA ALA A 79 -1.78 7.67 -0.71
C ALA A 79 -1.45 9.06 -0.19
N TYR A 80 -1.44 9.25 1.12
CA TYR A 80 -1.10 10.52 1.76
C TYR A 80 0.36 10.93 1.49
N THR A 81 1.31 10.01 1.67
CA THR A 81 2.73 10.29 1.41
C THR A 81 3.02 10.52 -0.06
N ALA A 82 2.38 9.76 -0.94
CA ALA A 82 2.48 9.95 -2.37
C ALA A 82 1.90 11.30 -2.83
N ALA A 83 0.77 11.72 -2.26
CA ALA A 83 0.18 13.02 -2.54
C ALA A 83 1.14 14.16 -2.21
N LYS A 84 1.80 14.10 -1.07
CA LYS A 84 2.85 15.07 -0.69
C LYS A 84 4.05 15.04 -1.63
N LYS A 85 4.44 13.87 -2.09
CA LYS A 85 5.59 13.71 -2.99
C LYS A 85 5.29 14.25 -4.39
N PHE A 86 4.09 14.06 -4.87
CA PHE A 86 3.66 14.47 -6.22
C PHE A 86 2.98 15.85 -6.24
N ASP A 87 2.94 16.53 -5.11
CA ASP A 87 2.28 17.85 -4.97
C ASP A 87 0.80 17.84 -5.40
N VAL A 88 0.11 16.79 -4.96
CA VAL A 88 -1.32 16.58 -5.17
C VAL A 88 -2.06 16.90 -3.88
N GLU A 89 -3.31 17.33 -3.99
CA GLU A 89 -4.15 17.54 -2.82
C GLU A 89 -4.32 16.24 -2.01
N PRO A 90 -3.91 16.22 -0.73
CA PRO A 90 -3.92 15.01 0.09
C PRO A 90 -5.31 14.38 0.26
N PHE A 91 -6.35 15.18 0.37
CA PHE A 91 -7.72 14.68 0.53
C PHE A 91 -8.21 13.90 -0.68
N SER A 92 -7.89 14.37 -1.88
CA SER A 92 -8.22 13.66 -3.12
C SER A 92 -7.52 12.31 -3.21
N ALA A 93 -6.26 12.24 -2.81
CA ALA A 93 -5.50 11.00 -2.77
C ALA A 93 -6.05 10.01 -1.73
N ILE A 94 -6.40 10.50 -0.55
CA ILE A 94 -7.04 9.71 0.50
C ILE A 94 -8.39 9.16 0.01
N LEU A 95 -9.18 9.95 -0.72
CA LEU A 95 -10.44 9.50 -1.29
C LEU A 95 -10.24 8.31 -2.24
N VAL A 96 -9.22 8.35 -3.10
CA VAL A 96 -8.88 7.23 -3.99
C VAL A 96 -8.55 5.97 -3.18
N ALA A 97 -7.75 6.11 -2.13
CA ALA A 97 -7.43 4.98 -1.25
C ALA A 97 -8.67 4.43 -0.54
N CYS A 98 -9.57 5.29 -0.07
CA CYS A 98 -10.84 4.89 0.54
C CYS A 98 -11.74 4.12 -0.44
N ILE A 99 -11.80 4.53 -1.70
CA ILE A 99 -12.55 3.81 -2.74
C ILE A 99 -11.99 2.40 -2.92
N LEU A 100 -10.66 2.25 -2.95
CA LEU A 100 -10.01 0.94 -3.09
C LEU A 100 -10.20 0.04 -1.86
N LEU A 101 -10.30 0.63 -0.67
CA LEU A 101 -10.55 -0.09 0.58
C LEU A 101 -12.03 -0.37 0.84
N HIS A 102 -12.93 0.18 0.04
CA HIS A 102 -14.36 -0.01 0.23
C HIS A 102 -14.75 -1.49 0.13
N PRO A 103 -15.59 -2.02 1.03
CA PRO A 103 -15.95 -3.45 1.05
C PRO A 103 -16.46 -4.00 -0.28
N SER A 104 -17.27 -3.22 -1.00
CA SER A 104 -17.75 -3.61 -2.32
C SER A 104 -16.62 -3.75 -3.34
N MET A 105 -15.63 -2.87 -3.29
CA MET A 105 -14.47 -2.93 -4.18
C MET A 105 -13.57 -4.12 -3.84
N THR A 106 -13.32 -4.36 -2.55
CA THR A 106 -12.54 -5.53 -2.11
C THR A 106 -13.24 -6.84 -2.44
N THR A 107 -14.57 -6.89 -2.36
CA THR A 107 -15.36 -8.06 -2.77
C THR A 107 -15.26 -8.31 -4.27
N VAL A 108 -15.39 -7.26 -5.10
CA VAL A 108 -15.23 -7.38 -6.56
C VAL A 108 -13.82 -7.84 -6.91
N MET A 109 -12.81 -7.34 -6.21
CA MET A 109 -11.41 -7.76 -6.41
C MET A 109 -11.13 -9.16 -5.90
N ALA A 110 -11.83 -9.64 -4.86
CA ALA A 110 -11.66 -10.96 -4.27
C ALA A 110 -12.43 -12.06 -5.02
N THR A 111 -13.41 -11.68 -5.85
CA THR A 111 -14.15 -12.66 -6.65
C THR A 111 -13.22 -13.22 -7.73
N GLU A 112 -12.86 -14.50 -7.59
CA GLU A 112 -12.08 -15.23 -8.59
C GLU A 112 -12.90 -15.36 -9.88
N GLY A 113 -12.70 -14.49 -10.79
CA GLY A 113 -13.35 -14.50 -12.08
C GLY A 113 -13.44 -13.08 -12.62
N THR A 114 -13.01 -12.90 -13.80
CA THR A 114 -13.00 -11.73 -14.67
C THR A 114 -13.99 -10.62 -14.30
N ALA A 115 -13.74 -9.86 -13.23
CA ALA A 115 -14.36 -8.56 -13.08
C ALA A 115 -13.76 -7.68 -14.19
N THR A 116 -14.55 -7.35 -15.17
CA THR A 116 -14.15 -6.49 -16.27
C THR A 116 -14.69 -5.08 -16.02
N PHE A 117 -13.79 -4.11 -15.97
CA PHE A 117 -14.14 -2.71 -15.97
C PHE A 117 -13.89 -2.16 -17.37
N PHE A 118 -14.95 -1.78 -18.08
CA PHE A 118 -14.87 -1.33 -19.49
C PHE A 118 -14.09 -2.30 -20.42
N GLY A 119 -14.22 -3.61 -20.22
CA GLY A 119 -13.55 -4.62 -21.06
C GLY A 119 -12.09 -4.91 -20.67
N ILE A 120 -11.56 -4.27 -19.63
CA ILE A 120 -10.22 -4.54 -19.09
C ILE A 120 -10.35 -5.56 -17.96
N PRO A 121 -9.72 -6.74 -18.05
CA PRO A 121 -9.77 -7.71 -16.96
C PRO A 121 -9.04 -7.19 -15.72
N LEU A 122 -9.79 -6.98 -14.64
CA LEU A 122 -9.23 -6.69 -13.32
C LEU A 122 -8.80 -8.01 -12.68
N LYS A 123 -7.50 -8.26 -12.68
CA LYS A 123 -6.95 -9.45 -12.03
C LYS A 123 -6.78 -9.17 -10.54
N THR A 124 -7.32 -10.06 -9.71
CA THR A 124 -7.12 -10.03 -8.26
C THR A 124 -5.65 -10.01 -7.92
N VAL A 125 -5.25 -9.02 -7.19
CA VAL A 125 -3.87 -8.88 -6.80
C VAL A 125 -3.78 -8.63 -5.30
N THR A 126 -3.05 -9.50 -4.65
CA THR A 126 -2.65 -9.47 -3.25
C THR A 126 -2.07 -8.11 -2.83
N TYR A 127 -1.98 -7.83 -1.55
CA TYR A 127 -1.52 -6.59 -0.89
C TYR A 127 -0.41 -5.78 -1.61
N SER A 128 0.55 -6.44 -2.23
CA SER A 128 1.64 -5.80 -2.98
C SER A 128 1.18 -5.08 -4.26
N ALA A 129 0.02 -5.43 -4.76
CA ALA A 129 -0.49 -4.82 -5.97
C ALA A 129 -1.45 -3.66 -5.72
N SER A 130 -1.93 -3.47 -4.51
CA SER A 130 -2.66 -2.26 -4.11
C SER A 130 -1.77 -1.02 -4.12
N VAL A 131 -0.46 -1.19 -3.94
CA VAL A 131 0.52 -0.10 -3.97
C VAL A 131 0.65 0.49 -5.38
N ILE A 132 0.78 -0.35 -6.40
CA ILE A 132 0.96 0.09 -7.79
C ILE A 132 -0.27 0.82 -8.33
N PRO A 133 -1.52 0.34 -8.19
CA PRO A 133 -2.72 1.07 -8.59
C PRO A 133 -2.88 2.41 -7.88
N ILE A 134 -2.56 2.50 -6.59
CA ILE A 134 -2.64 3.75 -5.84
C ILE A 134 -1.63 4.77 -6.36
N LEU A 135 -0.38 4.37 -6.54
CA LEU A 135 0.66 5.25 -7.07
C LEU A 135 0.33 5.72 -8.48
N LEU A 136 -0.19 4.82 -9.33
CA LEU A 136 -0.61 5.17 -10.68
C LEU A 136 -1.78 6.15 -10.68
N ALA A 137 -2.79 5.92 -9.84
CA ALA A 137 -3.95 6.81 -9.72
C ALA A 137 -3.55 8.20 -9.22
N ILE A 138 -2.65 8.29 -8.24
CA ILE A 138 -2.14 9.56 -7.73
C ILE A 138 -1.28 10.27 -8.76
N TYR A 139 -0.47 9.54 -9.51
CA TYR A 139 0.30 10.10 -10.61
C TYR A 139 -0.60 10.67 -11.71
N CYS A 140 -1.64 9.95 -12.11
CA CYS A 140 -2.65 10.45 -13.07
C CYS A 140 -3.37 11.69 -12.52
N MET A 141 -3.71 11.69 -11.24
CA MET A 141 -4.34 12.84 -10.58
C MET A 141 -3.41 14.06 -10.55
N SER A 142 -2.12 13.86 -10.29
CA SER A 142 -1.12 14.92 -10.38
C SER A 142 -1.07 15.55 -11.77
N PHE A 143 -1.17 14.73 -12.80
CA PHE A 143 -1.22 15.22 -14.18
C PHE A 143 -2.48 16.04 -14.46
N VAL A 144 -3.63 15.59 -14.00
CA VAL A 144 -4.92 16.29 -14.17
C VAL A 144 -4.94 17.62 -13.39
N GLN A 145 -4.41 17.66 -12.18
CA GLN A 145 -4.39 18.90 -11.36
C GLN A 145 -3.40 19.95 -11.87
N LYS A 146 -2.36 19.53 -12.61
CA LYS A 146 -1.40 20.46 -13.22
C LYS A 146 -1.88 21.06 -14.54
N VAL A 147 -2.92 20.51 -15.09
CA VAL A 147 -3.60 21.03 -16.30
C VAL A 147 -4.71 22.00 -15.91
#